data_d0827de8ee406952eff316869dd5b6d2
#
_entry.id   d0827de8ee406952eff316869dd5b6d2
#
_cell.length_a   1.000
_cell.length_b   1.000
_cell.length_c   1.000
_cell.angle_alpha   90.00
_cell.angle_beta   90.00
_cell.angle_gamma   90.00
#
_symmetry.space_group_name_H-M   'P 1'
#
loop_
_entity.id
_entity.type
_entity.pdbx_description
1 polymer ?
#
loop_
_entity_poly.entity_id
_entity_poly.type
_entity_poly.pdbx_seq_one_letter_code
_entity_poly.pdbx_strand_id
1 'polypeptide(L)'
;SGDKKPPIIIRFSPWGYTDSGQLISQFFALFSSRLKYDKKDKKQKRAGEIIEKYAFALEYTKYVPVAGPFLSALPSLAKNIGKRIKESASSREINIQYQKGKVIEALGEYKGKLVVFIDDIDRLPNDQIRMIFQLVNSVADFPNVTYVLSFDRDIVARALTEVQNCNGSEYLEKIVQVPFALPEISESRLQELLLSRLDSLFSDTFQELFDEGHWTDVFLNCVQPFTKSLRDIYRLMNVLEFKYSPL
;
A
#
# COMPACT_ATOMS: atom_id res chain seq x y z
N SER A 1 -25.32 -7.55 -20.93
CA SER A 1 -24.39 -7.48 -19.79
C SER A 1 -23.14 -8.27 -20.17
N GLY A 2 -22.11 -7.53 -20.66
CA GLY A 2 -20.82 -8.14 -20.99
C GLY A 2 -20.09 -8.51 -19.70
N ASP A 3 -19.49 -9.68 -19.67
CA ASP A 3 -18.62 -10.17 -18.59
C ASP A 3 -17.52 -9.15 -18.29
N LYS A 4 -17.74 -8.31 -17.28
CA LYS A 4 -16.71 -7.39 -16.80
C LYS A 4 -15.68 -8.23 -16.04
N LYS A 5 -14.48 -8.33 -16.59
CA LYS A 5 -13.36 -8.95 -15.87
C LYS A 5 -13.23 -8.31 -14.48
N PRO A 6 -13.00 -9.13 -13.44
CA PRO A 6 -12.74 -8.59 -12.10
C PRO A 6 -11.50 -7.66 -12.14
N PRO A 7 -11.46 -6.61 -11.31
CA PRO A 7 -10.31 -5.73 -11.25
C PRO A 7 -9.08 -6.48 -10.75
N ILE A 8 -7.91 -6.16 -11.30
CA ILE A 8 -6.64 -6.62 -10.75
C ILE A 8 -6.33 -5.78 -9.52
N ILE A 9 -6.14 -6.45 -8.39
CA ILE A 9 -5.80 -5.81 -7.11
C ILE A 9 -4.30 -5.93 -6.88
N ILE A 10 -3.67 -4.79 -6.64
CA ILE A 10 -2.25 -4.64 -6.28
C ILE A 10 -2.21 -4.04 -4.87
N ARG A 11 -1.51 -4.70 -3.95
CA ARG A 11 -1.31 -4.18 -2.59
C ARG A 11 0.16 -3.84 -2.41
N PHE A 12 0.43 -2.60 -2.12
CA PHE A 12 1.77 -2.07 -1.92
C PHE A 12 1.90 -1.47 -0.53
N SER A 13 2.85 -1.96 0.25
CA SER A 13 3.15 -1.48 1.60
C SER A 13 4.56 -0.88 1.59
N PRO A 14 4.68 0.44 1.47
CA PRO A 14 5.97 1.10 1.23
C PRO A 14 6.88 1.14 2.46
N TRP A 15 6.36 1.03 3.67
CA TRP A 15 7.11 1.19 4.92
C TRP A 15 8.24 0.15 5.13
N GLY A 16 8.21 -0.96 4.41
CA GLY A 16 9.27 -1.98 4.44
C GLY A 16 10.53 -1.62 3.65
N TYR A 17 10.56 -0.48 2.96
CA TYR A 17 11.68 -0.06 2.13
C TYR A 17 12.41 1.12 2.76
N THR A 18 13.73 1.00 2.91
CA THR A 18 14.56 1.99 3.60
C THR A 18 15.08 3.10 2.69
N ASP A 19 15.01 2.89 1.38
CA ASP A 19 15.54 3.83 0.37
C ASP A 19 14.47 4.21 -0.66
N SER A 20 14.45 5.48 -0.99
CA SER A 20 13.51 6.08 -1.92
C SER A 20 13.55 5.48 -3.33
N GLY A 21 14.75 5.08 -3.79
CA GLY A 21 14.91 4.41 -5.08
C GLY A 21 14.33 3.01 -5.09
N GLN A 22 14.48 2.27 -3.97
CA GLN A 22 13.88 0.96 -3.81
C GLN A 22 12.35 1.02 -3.83
N LEU A 23 11.76 2.06 -3.23
CA LEU A 23 10.32 2.23 -3.14
C LEU A 23 9.67 2.29 -4.54
N ILE A 24 10.19 3.13 -5.43
CA ILE A 24 9.64 3.25 -6.79
C ILE A 24 9.90 1.98 -7.62
N SER A 25 11.11 1.43 -7.53
CA SER A 25 11.45 0.21 -8.27
C SER A 25 10.61 -0.99 -7.84
N GLN A 26 10.38 -1.18 -6.55
CA GLN A 26 9.54 -2.25 -6.02
C GLN A 26 8.05 -2.05 -6.37
N PHE A 27 7.58 -0.80 -6.36
CA PHE A 27 6.23 -0.49 -6.83
C PHE A 27 6.02 -0.97 -8.26
N PHE A 28 6.89 -0.60 -9.19
CA PHE A 28 6.76 -0.99 -10.60
C PHE A 28 7.03 -2.48 -10.83
N ALA A 29 7.93 -3.10 -10.06
CA ALA A 29 8.15 -4.55 -10.11
C ALA A 29 6.88 -5.32 -9.72
N LEU A 30 6.23 -4.90 -8.63
CA LEU A 30 4.98 -5.49 -8.18
C LEU A 30 3.85 -5.25 -9.21
N PHE A 31 3.74 -4.03 -9.72
CA PHE A 31 2.73 -3.65 -10.71
C PHE A 31 2.86 -4.50 -11.98
N SER A 32 4.07 -4.61 -12.54
CA SER A 32 4.37 -5.42 -13.70
C SER A 32 4.12 -6.91 -13.45
N SER A 33 4.56 -7.45 -12.32
CA SER A 33 4.39 -8.87 -11.98
C SER A 33 2.92 -9.27 -11.90
N ARG A 34 2.08 -8.41 -11.35
CA ARG A 34 0.64 -8.65 -11.24
C ARG A 34 -0.06 -8.66 -12.60
N LEU A 35 0.35 -7.78 -13.50
CA LEU A 35 -0.15 -7.79 -14.89
C LEU A 35 0.32 -9.02 -15.66
N LYS A 36 1.53 -9.51 -15.43
CA LYS A 36 2.06 -10.69 -16.11
C LYS A 36 1.60 -12.03 -15.54
N TYR A 37 0.88 -12.02 -14.42
CA TYR A 37 0.43 -13.23 -13.75
C TYR A 37 -0.51 -14.08 -14.62
N ASP A 38 -1.46 -13.47 -15.30
CA ASP A 38 -2.33 -14.18 -16.26
C ASP A 38 -1.63 -14.33 -17.61
N LYS A 39 -1.04 -15.52 -17.82
CA LYS A 39 -0.33 -15.83 -19.07
C LYS A 39 -1.26 -15.96 -20.28
N LYS A 40 -2.57 -16.12 -20.10
CA LYS A 40 -3.55 -16.29 -21.18
C LYS A 40 -3.98 -14.95 -21.78
N ASP A 41 -3.96 -13.86 -21.00
CA ASP A 41 -4.28 -12.54 -21.51
C ASP A 41 -3.05 -11.85 -22.10
N LYS A 42 -2.92 -11.94 -23.43
CA LYS A 42 -1.78 -11.36 -24.16
C LYS A 42 -1.68 -9.84 -23.99
N LYS A 43 -2.82 -9.11 -23.88
CA LYS A 43 -2.83 -7.64 -23.72
C LYS A 43 -2.37 -7.26 -22.32
N GLN A 44 -2.85 -7.99 -21.32
CA GLN A 44 -2.44 -7.81 -19.93
C GLN A 44 -0.93 -8.05 -19.77
N LYS A 45 -0.41 -9.14 -20.31
CA LYS A 45 1.02 -9.45 -20.30
C LYS A 45 1.86 -8.38 -21.00
N ARG A 46 1.43 -7.93 -22.20
CA ARG A 46 2.08 -6.83 -22.94
C ARG A 46 2.17 -5.56 -22.12
N ALA A 47 1.06 -5.17 -21.45
CA ALA A 47 1.05 -4.01 -20.57
C ALA A 47 2.10 -4.13 -19.44
N GLY A 48 2.21 -5.31 -18.81
CA GLY A 48 3.23 -5.58 -17.80
C GLY A 48 4.65 -5.44 -18.33
N GLU A 49 4.94 -5.95 -19.53
CA GLU A 49 6.26 -5.83 -20.18
C GLU A 49 6.62 -4.37 -20.52
N ILE A 50 5.64 -3.58 -20.92
CA ILE A 50 5.85 -2.15 -21.22
C ILE A 50 6.07 -1.35 -19.92
N ILE A 51 5.38 -1.68 -18.84
CA ILE A 51 5.63 -1.07 -17.51
C ILE A 51 7.04 -1.35 -17.01
N GLU A 52 7.58 -2.54 -17.24
CA GLU A 52 9.00 -2.81 -16.91
C GLU A 52 9.97 -1.89 -17.66
N LYS A 53 9.72 -1.66 -18.95
CA LYS A 53 10.54 -0.74 -19.74
C LYS A 53 10.44 0.70 -19.27
N TYR A 54 9.24 1.13 -18.88
CA TYR A 54 9.01 2.45 -18.29
C TYR A 54 9.75 2.62 -16.97
N ALA A 55 9.63 1.65 -16.08
CA ALA A 55 10.35 1.64 -14.81
C ALA A 55 11.88 1.73 -15.00
N PHE A 56 12.40 0.98 -15.96
CA PHE A 56 13.83 1.06 -16.33
C PHE A 56 14.23 2.47 -16.82
N ALA A 57 13.38 3.11 -17.66
CA ALA A 57 13.65 4.47 -18.12
C ALA A 57 13.66 5.49 -16.98
N LEU A 58 12.78 5.34 -15.99
CA LEU A 58 12.76 6.17 -14.78
C LEU A 58 14.05 6.06 -13.98
N GLU A 59 14.55 4.86 -13.80
CA GLU A 59 15.80 4.61 -13.07
C GLU A 59 17.02 5.24 -13.77
N TYR A 60 17.10 5.08 -15.07
CA TYR A 60 18.23 5.59 -15.87
C TYR A 60 18.31 7.11 -15.90
N THR A 61 17.20 7.83 -15.82
CA THR A 61 17.14 9.30 -15.95
C THR A 61 17.31 10.06 -14.63
N LYS A 62 17.75 9.41 -13.55
CA LYS A 62 17.93 10.00 -12.21
C LYS A 62 16.64 10.53 -11.54
N TYR A 63 15.47 10.19 -12.06
CA TYR A 63 14.21 10.37 -11.30
C TYR A 63 14.17 9.45 -10.09
N VAL A 64 14.97 8.37 -10.14
CA VAL A 64 15.20 7.45 -9.04
C VAL A 64 16.72 7.39 -8.80
N PRO A 65 17.22 7.82 -7.64
CA PRO A 65 18.66 8.02 -7.42
C PRO A 65 19.51 6.75 -7.29
N VAL A 66 18.99 5.53 -7.46
CA VAL A 66 19.71 4.29 -7.15
C VAL A 66 19.55 3.21 -8.23
N ALA A 67 20.61 2.94 -8.95
CA ALA A 67 20.64 1.97 -10.07
C ALA A 67 20.69 0.47 -9.68
N GLY A 68 20.95 0.13 -8.43
CA GLY A 68 21.20 -1.27 -8.02
C GLY A 68 19.97 -2.16 -7.81
N PRO A 69 18.97 -1.76 -7.02
CA PRO A 69 17.90 -2.65 -6.57
C PRO A 69 16.89 -3.06 -7.64
N PHE A 70 16.66 -2.21 -8.64
CA PHE A 70 15.66 -2.47 -9.68
C PHE A 70 16.05 -3.62 -10.61
N LEU A 71 17.31 -3.69 -11.00
CA LEU A 71 17.83 -4.76 -11.87
C LEU A 71 17.75 -6.14 -11.21
N SER A 72 17.90 -6.20 -9.89
CA SER A 72 17.74 -7.46 -9.14
C SER A 72 16.28 -7.89 -8.99
N ALA A 73 15.35 -6.95 -8.99
CA ALA A 73 13.91 -7.23 -8.88
C ALA A 73 13.28 -7.69 -10.21
N LEU A 74 13.93 -7.43 -11.34
CA LEU A 74 13.45 -7.77 -12.70
C LEU A 74 14.49 -8.59 -13.50
N PRO A 75 14.67 -9.89 -13.17
CA PRO A 75 15.69 -10.75 -13.79
C PRO A 75 15.56 -10.86 -15.32
N SER A 76 14.34 -10.69 -15.85
CA SER A 76 14.09 -10.74 -17.30
C SER A 76 14.74 -9.59 -18.08
N LEU A 77 14.93 -8.44 -17.43
CA LEU A 77 15.60 -7.29 -18.04
C LEU A 77 17.11 -7.34 -17.90
N ALA A 78 17.63 -7.83 -16.77
CA ALA A 78 19.07 -7.88 -16.50
C ALA A 78 19.87 -8.67 -17.56
N LYS A 79 19.30 -9.77 -18.09
CA LYS A 79 19.96 -10.61 -19.09
C LYS A 79 20.08 -9.97 -20.49
N ASN A 80 19.13 -9.14 -20.89
CA ASN A 80 19.06 -8.58 -22.25
C ASN A 80 19.65 -7.17 -22.37
N ILE A 81 19.77 -6.46 -21.26
CA ILE A 81 20.16 -5.04 -21.25
C ILE A 81 21.67 -4.85 -21.14
N GLY A 82 22.37 -5.73 -20.43
CA GLY A 82 23.84 -5.66 -20.33
C GLY A 82 24.59 -5.70 -21.69
N LYS A 83 23.99 -6.30 -22.71
CA LYS A 83 24.54 -6.33 -24.08
C LYS A 83 24.08 -5.13 -24.93
N ARG A 84 22.88 -4.60 -24.72
CA ARG A 84 22.31 -3.50 -25.53
C ARG A 84 22.69 -2.09 -25.06
N ILE A 85 23.02 -1.92 -23.79
CA ILE A 85 23.45 -0.61 -23.24
C ILE A 85 24.79 -0.16 -23.89
N LYS A 86 25.61 -1.09 -24.32
CA LYS A 86 26.91 -0.75 -24.98
C LYS A 86 26.79 -0.30 -26.44
N GLU A 87 25.67 -0.60 -27.12
CA GLU A 87 25.63 -0.44 -28.58
C GLU A 87 24.57 0.52 -29.14
N SER A 88 23.52 0.90 -28.37
CA SER A 88 22.49 1.83 -28.89
C SER A 88 21.60 2.35 -27.80
N ALA A 89 22.07 3.26 -26.96
CA ALA A 89 21.18 4.16 -26.23
C ALA A 89 20.54 5.15 -27.24
N SER A 90 19.60 4.68 -28.06
CA SER A 90 18.80 5.59 -28.84
C SER A 90 18.05 6.48 -27.88
N SER A 91 18.14 7.78 -28.03
CA SER A 91 17.51 8.81 -27.19
C SER A 91 16.00 8.59 -26.95
N ARG A 92 15.37 7.73 -27.72
CA ARG A 92 13.96 7.36 -27.63
C ARG A 92 13.65 6.29 -26.59
N GLU A 93 14.56 5.30 -26.34
CA GLU A 93 14.31 4.24 -25.35
C GLU A 93 14.42 4.77 -23.91
N ILE A 94 15.14 5.88 -23.71
CA ILE A 94 15.36 6.55 -22.43
C ILE A 94 14.39 7.71 -22.21
N ASN A 95 13.60 8.08 -23.22
CA ASN A 95 12.63 9.18 -23.08
C ASN A 95 11.45 8.74 -22.23
N ILE A 96 11.37 9.24 -20.99
CA ILE A 96 10.31 8.93 -20.01
C ILE A 96 8.92 9.22 -20.59
N GLN A 97 8.73 10.36 -21.26
CA GLN A 97 7.42 10.74 -21.80
C GLN A 97 6.98 9.78 -22.90
N TYR A 98 7.90 9.36 -23.75
CA TYR A 98 7.63 8.34 -24.78
C TYR A 98 7.24 6.99 -24.16
N GLN A 99 7.99 6.54 -23.15
CA GLN A 99 7.68 5.29 -22.45
C GLN A 99 6.36 5.38 -21.68
N LYS A 100 6.09 6.52 -21.03
CA LYS A 100 4.79 6.75 -20.37
C LYS A 100 3.63 6.69 -21.37
N GLY A 101 3.79 7.28 -22.54
CA GLY A 101 2.80 7.20 -23.62
C GLY A 101 2.49 5.76 -24.04
N LYS A 102 3.53 4.90 -24.13
CA LYS A 102 3.34 3.48 -24.43
C LYS A 102 2.61 2.70 -23.31
N VAL A 103 2.86 3.04 -22.04
CA VAL A 103 2.10 2.46 -20.92
C VAL A 103 0.64 2.84 -21.02
N ILE A 104 0.34 4.11 -21.29
CA ILE A 104 -1.03 4.61 -21.46
C ILE A 104 -1.75 3.86 -22.59
N GLU A 105 -1.10 3.72 -23.74
CA GLU A 105 -1.64 2.97 -24.88
C GLU A 105 -1.93 1.51 -24.52
N ALA A 106 -0.98 0.82 -23.94
CA ALA A 106 -1.08 -0.59 -23.59
C ALA A 106 -2.17 -0.85 -22.53
N LEU A 107 -2.30 0.00 -21.51
CA LEU A 107 -3.36 -0.09 -20.51
C LEU A 107 -4.74 0.26 -21.11
N GLY A 108 -4.79 1.19 -22.07
CA GLY A 108 -5.98 1.49 -22.85
C GLY A 108 -6.46 0.32 -23.70
N GLU A 109 -5.53 -0.43 -24.32
CA GLU A 109 -5.83 -1.65 -25.08
C GLU A 109 -6.29 -2.81 -24.18
N TYR A 110 -5.73 -2.92 -22.98
CA TYR A 110 -6.09 -3.96 -22.00
C TYR A 110 -7.53 -3.77 -21.50
N LYS A 111 -7.99 -2.51 -21.32
CA LYS A 111 -9.35 -2.14 -20.87
C LYS A 111 -9.79 -2.74 -19.52
N GLY A 112 -8.95 -3.49 -18.85
CA GLY A 112 -9.21 -3.99 -17.50
C GLY A 112 -9.00 -2.90 -16.46
N LYS A 113 -9.71 -2.99 -15.34
CA LYS A 113 -9.54 -2.08 -14.20
C LYS A 113 -8.42 -2.59 -13.29
N LEU A 114 -7.61 -1.67 -12.80
CA LEU A 114 -6.57 -1.94 -11.80
C LEU A 114 -6.87 -1.11 -10.56
N VAL A 115 -6.76 -1.72 -9.40
CA VAL A 115 -6.89 -1.05 -8.11
C VAL A 115 -5.61 -1.27 -7.33
N VAL A 116 -4.95 -0.16 -7.01
CA VAL A 116 -3.69 -0.17 -6.25
C VAL A 116 -3.96 0.36 -4.86
N PHE A 117 -3.81 -0.50 -3.86
CA PHE A 117 -3.86 -0.12 -2.45
C PHE A 117 -2.44 0.21 -1.99
N ILE A 118 -2.25 1.41 -1.44
CA ILE A 118 -1.02 1.85 -0.79
C ILE A 118 -1.36 2.13 0.67
N ASP A 119 -0.83 1.32 1.57
CA ASP A 119 -1.12 1.37 3.00
C ASP A 119 0.09 1.82 3.81
N ASP A 120 -0.14 2.25 5.05
CA ASP A 120 0.91 2.67 5.99
C ASP A 120 1.79 3.84 5.50
N ILE A 121 1.24 4.77 4.72
CA ILE A 121 1.99 5.92 4.17
C ILE A 121 2.48 6.84 5.30
N ASP A 122 1.72 6.99 6.36
CA ASP A 122 2.03 7.82 7.54
C ASP A 122 3.19 7.28 8.39
N ARG A 123 3.65 6.04 8.13
CA ARG A 123 4.83 5.46 8.79
C ARG A 123 6.14 5.75 8.08
N LEU A 124 6.08 6.37 6.91
CA LEU A 124 7.27 6.69 6.12
C LEU A 124 7.96 7.96 6.62
N PRO A 125 9.28 8.10 6.36
CA PRO A 125 9.97 9.39 6.43
C PRO A 125 9.31 10.43 5.51
N ASN A 126 9.41 11.71 5.89
CA ASN A 126 8.72 12.82 5.20
C ASN A 126 9.05 12.91 3.69
N ASP A 127 10.28 12.66 3.31
CA ASP A 127 10.74 12.63 1.91
C ASP A 127 10.11 11.48 1.12
N GLN A 128 9.94 10.31 1.74
CA GLN A 128 9.28 9.17 1.13
C GLN A 128 7.76 9.35 1.02
N ILE A 129 7.12 9.99 2.02
CA ILE A 129 5.71 10.40 1.93
C ILE A 129 5.50 11.25 0.68
N ARG A 130 6.31 12.31 0.53
CA ARG A 130 6.26 13.16 -0.68
C ARG A 130 6.43 12.35 -1.96
N MET A 131 7.35 11.39 -1.96
CA MET A 131 7.62 10.56 -3.13
C MET A 131 6.43 9.68 -3.53
N ILE A 132 5.70 9.10 -2.56
CA ILE A 132 4.47 8.34 -2.84
C ILE A 132 3.43 9.23 -3.53
N PHE A 133 3.21 10.45 -3.05
CA PHE A 133 2.24 11.35 -3.68
C PHE A 133 2.70 11.82 -5.07
N GLN A 134 4.00 12.03 -5.28
CA GLN A 134 4.55 12.30 -6.61
C GLN A 134 4.42 11.09 -7.55
N LEU A 135 4.65 9.89 -7.04
CA LEU A 135 4.48 8.65 -7.79
C LEU A 135 3.04 8.53 -8.31
N VAL A 136 2.06 8.66 -7.43
CA VAL A 136 0.64 8.52 -7.78
C VAL A 136 0.18 9.63 -8.74
N ASN A 137 0.54 10.89 -8.47
CA ASN A 137 0.04 12.03 -9.21
C ASN A 137 0.72 12.25 -10.57
N SER A 138 1.98 11.88 -10.72
CA SER A 138 2.75 12.26 -11.91
C SER A 138 3.39 11.08 -12.62
N VAL A 139 3.98 10.17 -11.88
CA VAL A 139 4.81 9.09 -12.45
C VAL A 139 3.93 7.93 -12.90
N ALA A 140 3.00 7.52 -12.06
CA ALA A 140 2.11 6.38 -12.29
C ALA A 140 0.64 6.80 -12.54
N ASP A 141 0.41 8.03 -12.99
CA ASP A 141 -0.90 8.49 -13.47
C ASP A 141 -1.24 7.82 -14.81
N PHE A 142 -1.96 6.71 -14.71
CA PHE A 142 -2.31 5.83 -15.82
C PHE A 142 -3.82 5.65 -15.96
N PRO A 143 -4.34 5.48 -17.20
CA PRO A 143 -5.74 5.18 -17.43
C PRO A 143 -6.14 3.81 -16.84
N ASN A 144 -7.38 3.73 -16.38
CA ASN A 144 -7.96 2.51 -15.78
C ASN A 144 -7.28 2.05 -14.47
N VAL A 145 -6.45 2.89 -13.86
CA VAL A 145 -5.83 2.65 -12.56
C VAL A 145 -6.50 3.53 -11.51
N THR A 146 -6.95 2.93 -10.42
CA THR A 146 -7.48 3.63 -9.25
C THR A 146 -6.54 3.38 -8.07
N TYR A 147 -6.10 4.45 -7.42
CA TYR A 147 -5.28 4.39 -6.22
C TYR A 147 -6.17 4.53 -4.99
N VAL A 148 -6.01 3.64 -4.04
CA VAL A 148 -6.62 3.72 -2.70
C VAL A 148 -5.48 3.92 -1.71
N LEU A 149 -5.40 5.11 -1.14
CA LEU A 149 -4.34 5.52 -0.22
C LEU A 149 -4.87 5.48 1.20
N SER A 150 -4.19 4.75 2.09
CA SER A 150 -4.53 4.66 3.51
C SER A 150 -3.45 5.36 4.32
N PHE A 151 -3.84 6.38 5.09
CA PHE A 151 -2.92 7.17 5.90
C PHE A 151 -3.65 8.04 6.92
N ASP A 152 -2.93 8.45 7.96
CA ASP A 152 -3.34 9.52 8.85
C ASP A 152 -3.14 10.89 8.17
N ARG A 153 -4.26 11.63 7.99
CA ARG A 153 -4.25 12.88 7.24
C ARG A 153 -3.37 13.94 7.89
N ASP A 154 -3.40 14.04 9.22
CA ASP A 154 -2.68 15.11 9.93
C ASP A 154 -1.18 14.86 9.93
N ILE A 155 -0.76 13.59 10.05
CA ILE A 155 0.64 13.20 9.96
C ILE A 155 1.18 13.51 8.56
N VAL A 156 0.48 13.07 7.53
CA VAL A 156 0.90 13.27 6.14
C VAL A 156 0.88 14.75 5.75
N ALA A 157 -0.13 15.52 6.14
CA ALA A 157 -0.19 16.95 5.86
C ALA A 157 0.99 17.71 6.49
N ARG A 158 1.37 17.40 7.73
CA ARG A 158 2.56 17.96 8.39
C ARG A 158 3.84 17.62 7.64
N ALA A 159 4.03 16.34 7.32
CA ALA A 159 5.19 15.88 6.59
C ALA A 159 5.36 16.59 5.23
N LEU A 160 4.27 16.76 4.49
CA LEU A 160 4.26 17.47 3.20
C LEU A 160 4.55 18.97 3.37
N THR A 161 4.04 19.59 4.44
CA THR A 161 4.32 21.01 4.76
C THR A 161 5.81 21.24 4.99
N GLU A 162 6.45 20.39 5.79
CA GLU A 162 7.87 20.49 6.12
C GLU A 162 8.79 20.34 4.90
N VAL A 163 8.45 19.41 3.99
CA VAL A 163 9.33 19.11 2.85
C VAL A 163 9.10 20.05 1.65
N GLN A 164 7.91 20.62 1.50
CA GLN A 164 7.55 21.39 0.30
C GLN A 164 7.45 22.90 0.53
N ASN A 165 7.58 23.39 1.77
CA ASN A 165 7.32 24.79 2.13
C ASN A 165 5.95 25.30 1.62
N CYS A 166 4.92 24.43 1.60
CA CYS A 166 3.57 24.76 1.20
C CYS A 166 2.57 24.17 2.19
N ASN A 167 1.30 24.57 2.10
CA ASN A 167 0.26 23.97 2.93
C ASN A 167 0.02 22.51 2.50
N GLY A 168 0.43 21.55 3.33
CA GLY A 168 0.31 20.12 3.04
C GLY A 168 -1.14 19.66 2.86
N SER A 169 -2.10 20.25 3.60
CA SER A 169 -3.53 19.96 3.43
C SER A 169 -4.05 20.36 2.06
N GLU A 170 -3.68 21.55 1.59
CA GLU A 170 -4.03 22.02 0.23
C GLU A 170 -3.37 21.16 -0.86
N TYR A 171 -2.16 20.66 -0.60
CA TYR A 171 -1.48 19.76 -1.50
C TYR A 171 -2.22 18.41 -1.62
N LEU A 172 -2.67 17.86 -0.49
CA LEU A 172 -3.48 16.64 -0.47
C LEU A 172 -4.80 16.79 -1.23
N GLU A 173 -5.48 17.91 -1.08
CA GLU A 173 -6.75 18.20 -1.78
C GLU A 173 -6.61 18.24 -3.31
N LYS A 174 -5.42 18.59 -3.81
CA LYS A 174 -5.15 18.57 -5.25
C LYS A 174 -4.90 17.16 -5.80
N ILE A 175 -4.49 16.22 -4.95
CA ILE A 175 -4.13 14.86 -5.38
C ILE A 175 -5.25 13.87 -5.06
N VAL A 176 -5.83 13.95 -3.85
CA VAL A 176 -6.88 13.04 -3.39
C VAL A 176 -8.22 13.52 -3.94
N GLN A 177 -8.71 12.84 -4.98
CA GLN A 177 -9.96 13.21 -5.64
C GLN A 177 -11.20 12.92 -4.79
N VAL A 178 -11.17 11.84 -4.00
CA VAL A 178 -12.28 11.42 -3.14
C VAL A 178 -11.72 11.10 -1.75
N PRO A 179 -11.77 12.06 -0.81
CA PRO A 179 -11.40 11.80 0.57
C PRO A 179 -12.51 11.01 1.26
N PHE A 180 -12.13 9.98 2.00
CA PHE A 180 -13.04 9.17 2.80
C PHE A 180 -12.45 8.97 4.19
N ALA A 181 -13.11 9.52 5.20
CA ALA A 181 -12.74 9.28 6.59
C ALA A 181 -13.41 8.00 7.10
N LEU A 182 -12.63 7.09 7.68
CA LEU A 182 -13.20 5.93 8.36
C LEU A 182 -13.99 6.41 9.61
N PRO A 183 -15.21 5.94 9.80
CA PRO A 183 -15.99 6.33 10.98
C PRO A 183 -15.33 5.79 12.25
N GLU A 184 -15.39 6.58 13.30
CA GLU A 184 -14.98 6.12 14.63
C GLU A 184 -15.92 5.01 15.12
N ILE A 185 -15.36 4.04 15.81
CA ILE A 185 -16.14 2.96 16.41
C ILE A 185 -16.62 3.47 17.76
N SER A 186 -17.94 3.38 18.01
CA SER A 186 -18.51 3.78 19.28
C SER A 186 -17.98 2.93 20.45
N GLU A 187 -17.89 3.53 21.62
CA GLU A 187 -17.46 2.82 22.83
C GLU A 187 -18.31 1.59 23.12
N SER A 188 -19.64 1.69 22.94
CA SER A 188 -20.55 0.55 23.11
C SER A 188 -20.20 -0.62 22.18
N ARG A 189 -19.82 -0.32 20.93
CA ARG A 189 -19.44 -1.36 19.97
C ARG A 189 -18.08 -1.98 20.30
N LEU A 190 -17.15 -1.19 20.82
CA LEU A 190 -15.88 -1.70 21.32
C LEU A 190 -16.09 -2.62 22.52
N GLN A 191 -16.95 -2.24 23.45
CA GLN A 191 -17.30 -3.06 24.62
C GLN A 191 -17.97 -4.38 24.21
N GLU A 192 -18.98 -4.34 23.33
CA GLU A 192 -19.60 -5.55 22.79
C GLU A 192 -18.58 -6.52 22.17
N LEU A 193 -17.66 -5.98 21.35
CA LEU A 193 -16.63 -6.79 20.73
C LEU A 193 -15.70 -7.39 21.77
N LEU A 194 -15.26 -6.59 22.75
CA LEU A 194 -14.39 -7.05 23.82
C LEU A 194 -15.04 -8.18 24.63
N LEU A 195 -16.26 -7.98 25.10
CA LEU A 195 -17.00 -8.97 25.87
C LEU A 195 -17.22 -10.26 25.07
N SER A 196 -17.65 -10.15 23.82
CA SER A 196 -17.81 -11.31 22.91
C SER A 196 -16.51 -12.11 22.74
N ARG A 197 -15.37 -11.42 22.67
CA ARG A 197 -14.05 -12.07 22.55
C ARG A 197 -13.62 -12.75 23.87
N LEU A 198 -13.88 -12.12 24.99
CA LEU A 198 -13.63 -12.69 26.32
C LEU A 198 -14.49 -13.92 26.55
N ASP A 199 -15.78 -13.86 26.24
CA ASP A 199 -16.68 -15.01 26.33
C ASP A 199 -16.21 -16.19 25.48
N SER A 200 -15.74 -15.91 24.27
CA SER A 200 -15.16 -16.93 23.38
C SER A 200 -13.89 -17.55 23.93
N LEU A 201 -13.08 -16.79 24.67
CA LEU A 201 -11.82 -17.29 25.25
C LEU A 201 -12.08 -18.13 26.51
N PHE A 202 -13.10 -17.79 27.29
CA PHE A 202 -13.36 -18.39 28.62
C PHE A 202 -14.60 -19.29 28.66
N SER A 203 -15.15 -19.69 27.49
CA SER A 203 -16.51 -20.21 27.34
C SER A 203 -16.94 -21.38 28.23
N ASP A 204 -16.04 -22.25 28.71
CA ASP A 204 -16.49 -23.47 29.38
C ASP A 204 -15.83 -23.79 30.75
N THR A 205 -14.70 -23.17 31.08
CA THR A 205 -13.89 -23.61 32.23
C THR A 205 -14.06 -22.74 33.48
N PHE A 206 -14.62 -21.55 33.37
CA PHE A 206 -14.57 -20.52 34.42
C PHE A 206 -15.92 -20.14 35.02
N GLN A 207 -17.04 -20.69 34.57
CA GLN A 207 -18.37 -20.27 35.06
C GLN A 207 -18.56 -20.53 36.58
N GLU A 208 -17.98 -21.60 37.10
CA GLU A 208 -18.07 -21.93 38.55
C GLU A 208 -17.18 -21.05 39.45
N LEU A 209 -16.17 -20.40 38.88
CA LEU A 209 -15.22 -19.54 39.58
C LEU A 209 -15.43 -18.04 39.33
N PHE A 210 -16.43 -17.71 38.53
CA PHE A 210 -16.67 -16.32 38.12
C PHE A 210 -17.34 -15.51 39.21
N ASP A 211 -16.60 -14.52 39.75
CA ASP A 211 -17.13 -13.52 40.68
C ASP A 211 -17.54 -12.27 39.91
N GLU A 212 -18.83 -12.06 39.76
CA GLU A 212 -19.43 -10.95 39.02
C GLU A 212 -19.05 -9.58 39.62
N GLY A 213 -19.00 -9.47 40.97
CA GLY A 213 -18.62 -8.22 41.63
C GLY A 213 -17.17 -7.87 41.38
N HIS A 214 -16.28 -8.82 41.57
CA HIS A 214 -14.86 -8.63 41.29
C HIS A 214 -14.59 -8.32 39.80
N TRP A 215 -15.27 -9.03 38.91
CA TRP A 215 -15.18 -8.76 37.47
C TRP A 215 -15.62 -7.34 37.11
N THR A 216 -16.72 -6.87 37.65
CA THR A 216 -17.23 -5.52 37.37
C THR A 216 -16.22 -4.48 37.79
N ASP A 217 -15.60 -4.61 38.96
CA ASP A 217 -14.57 -3.68 39.43
C ASP A 217 -13.32 -3.70 38.53
N VAL A 218 -12.84 -4.88 38.17
CA VAL A 218 -11.69 -5.03 37.24
C VAL A 218 -12.00 -4.48 35.86
N PHE A 219 -13.18 -4.78 35.33
CA PHE A 219 -13.58 -4.31 34.02
C PHE A 219 -13.64 -2.79 33.95
N LEU A 220 -14.35 -2.17 34.87
CA LEU A 220 -14.55 -0.71 34.87
C LEU A 220 -13.26 0.05 35.17
N ASN A 221 -12.43 -0.43 36.08
CA ASN A 221 -11.25 0.29 36.54
C ASN A 221 -9.95 -0.09 35.81
N CYS A 222 -9.84 -1.31 35.28
CA CYS A 222 -8.58 -1.84 34.72
C CYS A 222 -8.66 -2.21 33.23
N VAL A 223 -9.84 -2.50 32.68
CA VAL A 223 -9.95 -2.95 31.29
C VAL A 223 -10.53 -1.84 30.40
N GLN A 224 -11.70 -1.35 30.73
CA GLN A 224 -12.39 -0.33 29.93
C GLN A 224 -11.57 0.95 29.67
N PRO A 225 -10.86 1.55 30.65
CA PRO A 225 -10.05 2.74 30.40
C PRO A 225 -8.92 2.56 29.40
N PHE A 226 -8.46 1.32 29.21
CA PHE A 226 -7.32 0.97 28.33
C PHE A 226 -7.73 0.34 27.00
N THR A 227 -9.03 0.09 26.77
CA THR A 227 -9.56 -0.52 25.52
C THR A 227 -10.35 0.49 24.70
N LYS A 228 -9.67 1.56 24.26
CA LYS A 228 -10.28 2.67 23.51
C LYS A 228 -10.28 2.48 22.00
N SER A 229 -9.64 1.46 21.50
CA SER A 229 -9.56 1.17 20.07
C SER A 229 -9.60 -0.34 19.80
N LEU A 230 -9.92 -0.72 18.56
CA LEU A 230 -9.79 -2.12 18.12
C LEU A 230 -8.39 -2.68 18.36
N ARG A 231 -7.37 -1.87 18.17
CA ARG A 231 -5.97 -2.27 18.38
C ARG A 231 -5.71 -2.65 19.83
N ASP A 232 -6.29 -1.91 20.77
CA ASP A 232 -6.13 -2.20 22.20
C ASP A 232 -6.83 -3.51 22.56
N ILE A 233 -8.03 -3.73 22.03
CA ILE A 233 -8.76 -5.00 22.21
C ILE A 233 -7.95 -6.17 21.67
N TYR A 234 -7.45 -6.09 20.44
CA TYR A 234 -6.64 -7.18 19.87
C TYR A 234 -5.35 -7.42 20.64
N ARG A 235 -4.68 -6.37 21.12
CA ARG A 235 -3.49 -6.52 21.97
C ARG A 235 -3.80 -7.23 23.28
N LEU A 236 -4.88 -6.81 23.95
CA LEU A 236 -5.33 -7.46 25.18
C LEU A 236 -5.64 -8.94 24.94
N MET A 237 -6.43 -9.25 23.90
CA MET A 237 -6.78 -10.63 23.56
C MET A 237 -5.55 -11.49 23.26
N ASN A 238 -4.61 -11.00 22.47
CA ASN A 238 -3.38 -11.72 22.17
C ASN A 238 -2.56 -12.05 23.44
N VAL A 239 -2.50 -11.12 24.41
CA VAL A 239 -1.82 -11.36 25.68
C VAL A 239 -2.57 -12.40 26.52
N LEU A 240 -3.90 -12.32 26.54
CA LEU A 240 -4.72 -13.30 27.27
C LEU A 240 -4.63 -14.69 26.64
N GLU A 241 -4.79 -14.79 25.32
CA GLU A 241 -4.63 -16.06 24.59
C GLU A 241 -3.27 -16.68 24.83
N PHE A 242 -2.20 -15.91 24.78
CA PHE A 242 -0.84 -16.41 25.06
C PHE A 242 -0.67 -16.94 26.49
N LYS A 243 -1.28 -16.26 27.48
CA LYS A 243 -1.16 -16.65 28.89
C LYS A 243 -2.05 -17.82 29.29
N TYR A 244 -3.22 -17.94 28.66
CA TYR A 244 -4.24 -18.94 29.00
C TYR A 244 -4.36 -20.05 27.96
N SER A 245 -3.60 -20.01 26.88
CA SER A 245 -3.50 -21.15 25.98
C SER A 245 -2.84 -22.33 26.75
N PRO A 246 -3.50 -23.49 26.86
CA PRO A 246 -2.84 -24.64 27.42
C PRO A 246 -1.64 -25.02 26.53
N LEU A 247 -0.46 -25.12 27.13
CA LEU A 247 0.75 -25.65 26.51
C LEU A 247 0.56 -27.09 26.06
#